data_4ee040e6acac353e847f09edc2554fef
#
_entry.id   4ee040e6acac353e847f09edc2554fef
#
_cell.length_a   1.000
_cell.length_b   1.000
_cell.length_c   1.000
_cell.angle_alpha   90.00
_cell.angle_beta   90.00
_cell.angle_gamma   90.00
#
_symmetry.space_group_name_H-M   'P 1'
#
loop_
_entity.id
_entity.type
_entity.pdbx_description
1 polymer ?
#
loop_
_entity_poly.entity_id
_entity_poly.type
_entity_poly.pdbx_seq_one_letter_code
_entity_poly.pdbx_strand_id
1 'polypeptide(L)'
;MSDGQNERKNTQLVLKAVPQGLTDLSDFETREVEVLPLQSGQVLVESHFVGVDAALRLIVRDSDEFLFRVKPGDIVHGTVAGQVVDSRDENVKVGDFVLIGNGIQQYTVCSGSEVERVDVNQAPLGAWLGGFGVSGLTAYFAIFKECKPQPGQTVLINGAAGAVGSIAGQLCKLAGARVIGLTSSNLSLIHI
;
A
#
# COMPACT_ATOMS: atom_id res chain seq x y z
N MET A 1 30.83 26.73 0.90
CA MET A 1 30.62 25.66 1.88
C MET A 1 29.95 24.53 1.13
N SER A 2 30.72 23.49 0.83
CA SER A 2 30.20 22.33 0.07
C SER A 2 29.28 21.54 1.00
N ASP A 3 27.99 21.61 0.75
CA ASP A 3 27.03 20.71 1.36
C ASP A 3 27.48 19.27 1.07
N GLY A 4 27.81 18.54 2.14
CA GLY A 4 28.00 17.11 2.06
C GLY A 4 26.67 16.47 1.66
N GLN A 5 26.42 16.37 0.35
CA GLN A 5 25.38 15.50 -0.17
C GLN A 5 25.79 14.09 0.23
N ASN A 6 25.16 13.61 1.29
CA ASN A 6 25.25 12.23 1.72
C ASN A 6 24.72 11.42 0.51
N GLU A 7 25.62 10.72 -0.20
CA GLU A 7 25.27 9.84 -1.32
C GLU A 7 24.37 8.74 -0.78
N ARG A 8 23.04 9.02 -0.76
CA ARG A 8 22.05 8.05 -0.31
C ARG A 8 21.89 7.00 -1.39
N LYS A 9 22.07 5.75 -1.01
CA LYS A 9 21.73 4.62 -1.84
C LYS A 9 20.26 4.27 -1.67
N ASN A 10 19.62 3.91 -2.75
CA ASN A 10 18.23 3.51 -2.83
C ASN A 10 18.13 2.04 -3.22
N THR A 11 17.60 1.21 -2.36
CA THR A 11 17.28 -0.18 -2.68
C THR A 11 15.90 -0.26 -3.31
N GLN A 12 15.80 -0.83 -4.49
CA GLN A 12 14.58 -0.99 -5.28
C GLN A 12 14.24 -2.48 -5.42
N LEU A 13 12.95 -2.83 -5.31
CA LEU A 13 12.44 -4.14 -5.70
C LEU A 13 12.09 -4.12 -7.18
N VAL A 14 12.73 -4.96 -7.97
CA VAL A 14 12.61 -5.00 -9.44
C VAL A 14 12.01 -6.33 -9.86
N LEU A 15 11.10 -6.30 -10.84
CA LEU A 15 10.62 -7.52 -11.49
C LEU A 15 11.74 -8.06 -12.40
N LYS A 16 12.22 -9.25 -12.12
CA LYS A 16 13.27 -9.92 -12.90
C LYS A 16 12.69 -10.70 -14.07
N ALA A 17 11.59 -11.40 -13.82
CA ALA A 17 10.90 -12.19 -14.85
C ALA A 17 9.40 -12.18 -14.61
N VAL A 18 8.61 -12.33 -15.68
CA VAL A 18 7.15 -12.46 -15.56
C VAL A 18 6.82 -13.83 -14.96
N PRO A 19 6.08 -13.89 -13.83
CA PRO A 19 5.73 -15.15 -13.18
C PRO A 19 4.93 -16.09 -14.07
N GLN A 20 5.35 -17.34 -14.16
CA GLN A 20 4.64 -18.40 -14.89
C GLN A 20 3.72 -19.19 -13.93
N GLY A 21 2.68 -18.55 -13.40
CA GLY A 21 1.78 -19.15 -12.42
C GLY A 21 1.74 -18.38 -11.10
N LEU A 22 2.01 -19.03 -9.96
CA LEU A 22 2.19 -18.34 -8.68
C LEU A 22 3.53 -17.60 -8.71
N THR A 23 3.54 -16.39 -8.13
CA THR A 23 4.76 -15.63 -7.95
C THR A 23 5.73 -16.35 -7.01
N ASP A 24 7.02 -16.34 -7.37
CA ASP A 24 8.12 -16.87 -6.57
C ASP A 24 9.15 -15.78 -6.30
N LEU A 25 9.97 -15.97 -5.28
CA LEU A 25 11.04 -15.00 -4.96
C LEU A 25 12.05 -14.83 -6.10
N SER A 26 12.26 -15.86 -6.92
CA SER A 26 13.14 -15.80 -8.08
C SER A 26 12.64 -14.91 -9.23
N ASP A 27 11.35 -14.52 -9.21
CA ASP A 27 10.77 -13.58 -10.18
C ASP A 27 11.19 -12.14 -9.90
N PHE A 28 11.79 -11.88 -8.74
CA PHE A 28 12.17 -10.54 -8.27
C PHE A 28 13.67 -10.48 -7.98
N GLU A 29 14.18 -9.27 -7.97
CA GLU A 29 15.53 -8.95 -7.52
C GLU A 29 15.57 -7.60 -6.83
N THR A 30 16.60 -7.36 -6.03
CA THR A 30 16.89 -6.04 -5.46
C THR A 30 18.00 -5.37 -6.27
N ARG A 31 17.84 -4.06 -6.53
CA ARG A 31 18.83 -3.24 -7.20
C ARG A 31 19.16 -2.03 -6.34
N GLU A 32 20.44 -1.73 -6.17
CA GLU A 32 20.89 -0.48 -5.57
C GLU A 32 21.16 0.56 -6.65
N VAL A 33 20.66 1.77 -6.44
CA VAL A 33 20.91 2.96 -7.28
C VAL A 33 21.19 4.17 -6.38
N GLU A 34 21.80 5.20 -6.94
CA GLU A 34 21.95 6.49 -6.24
C GLU A 34 20.66 7.27 -6.23
N VAL A 35 20.36 7.98 -5.13
CA VAL A 35 19.28 8.95 -5.06
C VAL A 35 19.71 10.21 -5.80
N LEU A 36 18.97 10.55 -6.87
CA LEU A 36 19.25 11.76 -7.65
C LEU A 36 18.90 13.03 -6.87
N PRO A 37 19.66 14.14 -7.07
CA PRO A 37 19.33 15.42 -6.48
C PRO A 37 17.94 15.90 -6.85
N LEU A 38 17.22 16.47 -5.89
CA LEU A 38 15.87 17.01 -6.12
C LEU A 38 15.89 18.21 -7.06
N GLN A 39 14.94 18.25 -7.96
CA GLN A 39 14.59 19.42 -8.76
C GLN A 39 13.53 20.27 -8.05
N SER A 40 13.26 21.47 -8.54
CA SER A 40 12.17 22.31 -8.03
C SER A 40 10.83 21.61 -8.11
N GLY A 41 10.02 21.67 -7.04
CA GLY A 41 8.73 21.00 -6.91
C GLY A 41 8.80 19.50 -6.60
N GLN A 42 10.00 18.95 -6.36
CA GLN A 42 10.17 17.55 -5.98
C GLN A 42 10.40 17.37 -4.49
N VAL A 43 10.08 16.17 -4.02
CA VAL A 43 10.30 15.70 -2.66
C VAL A 43 11.01 14.35 -2.67
N LEU A 44 11.76 14.07 -1.61
CA LEU A 44 12.33 12.76 -1.31
C LEU A 44 11.56 12.12 -0.17
N VAL A 45 10.95 10.99 -0.42
CA VAL A 45 10.22 10.21 0.57
C VAL A 45 11.00 8.97 0.97
N GLU A 46 11.21 8.78 2.26
CA GLU A 46 11.72 7.53 2.83
C GLU A 46 10.55 6.59 3.14
N SER A 47 10.61 5.37 2.61
CA SER A 47 9.57 4.36 2.77
C SER A 47 9.64 3.71 4.14
N HIS A 48 8.55 3.74 4.90
CA HIS A 48 8.42 3.07 6.19
C HIS A 48 7.59 1.79 6.08
N PHE A 49 6.55 1.80 5.25
CA PHE A 49 5.65 0.67 5.03
C PHE A 49 5.32 0.53 3.55
N VAL A 50 5.10 -0.70 3.13
CA VAL A 50 4.66 -1.05 1.77
C VAL A 50 3.34 -1.77 1.86
N GLY A 51 2.36 -1.35 1.07
CA GLY A 51 1.09 -2.05 0.89
C GLY A 51 1.29 -3.28 0.01
N VAL A 52 0.98 -4.45 0.56
CA VAL A 52 0.99 -5.70 -0.21
C VAL A 52 -0.44 -6.21 -0.29
N ASP A 53 -1.02 -6.18 -1.48
CA ASP A 53 -2.38 -6.62 -1.76
C ASP A 53 -2.46 -7.53 -3.00
N ALA A 54 -3.63 -8.10 -3.25
CA ALA A 54 -3.83 -9.04 -4.35
C ALA A 54 -3.65 -8.41 -5.75
N ALA A 55 -3.79 -7.09 -5.88
CA ALA A 55 -3.63 -6.38 -7.14
C ALA A 55 -2.17 -6.42 -7.62
N LEU A 56 -1.19 -6.48 -6.71
CA LEU A 56 0.22 -6.60 -7.08
C LEU A 56 0.48 -7.83 -7.96
N ARG A 57 -0.22 -8.94 -7.69
CA ARG A 57 -0.11 -10.14 -8.51
C ARG A 57 -0.64 -9.93 -9.93
N LEU A 58 -1.65 -9.08 -10.10
CA LEU A 58 -2.25 -8.82 -11.42
C LEU A 58 -1.34 -7.97 -12.29
N ILE A 59 -0.64 -7.00 -11.70
CA ILE A 59 0.23 -6.08 -12.45
C ILE A 59 1.57 -6.67 -12.87
N VAL A 60 2.04 -7.75 -12.21
CA VAL A 60 3.29 -8.45 -12.57
C VAL A 60 3.06 -9.62 -13.54
N ARG A 61 1.79 -9.95 -13.86
CA ARG A 61 1.45 -11.03 -14.80
C ARG A 61 1.44 -10.54 -16.25
N ASP A 62 1.62 -11.47 -17.17
CA ASP A 62 1.39 -11.22 -18.60
C ASP A 62 -0.11 -11.31 -18.92
N SER A 63 -0.85 -10.23 -18.66
CA SER A 63 -2.29 -10.15 -18.86
C SER A 63 -2.67 -8.75 -19.30
N ASP A 64 -3.54 -8.62 -20.28
CA ASP A 64 -4.08 -7.33 -20.76
C ASP A 64 -5.26 -6.82 -19.92
N GLU A 65 -5.58 -7.51 -18.82
CA GLU A 65 -6.73 -7.19 -17.96
C GLU A 65 -6.51 -5.93 -17.10
N PHE A 66 -5.26 -5.46 -16.96
CA PHE A 66 -4.94 -4.28 -16.15
C PHE A 66 -4.38 -3.14 -16.99
N LEU A 67 -4.75 -1.90 -16.62
CA LEU A 67 -4.37 -0.66 -17.35
C LEU A 67 -2.86 -0.40 -17.39
N PHE A 68 -2.11 -0.98 -16.45
CA PHE A 68 -0.65 -0.87 -16.43
C PHE A 68 -0.02 -2.17 -15.96
N ARG A 69 1.12 -2.49 -16.52
CA ARG A 69 1.92 -3.68 -16.22
C ARG A 69 3.33 -3.29 -15.84
N VAL A 70 3.89 -4.00 -14.89
CA VAL A 70 5.31 -3.97 -14.56
C VAL A 70 6.03 -4.91 -15.54
N LYS A 71 7.05 -4.43 -16.22
CA LYS A 71 7.87 -5.23 -17.13
C LYS A 71 9.14 -5.70 -16.43
N PRO A 72 9.76 -6.80 -16.88
CA PRO A 72 11.09 -7.15 -16.40
C PRO A 72 12.08 -5.99 -16.52
N GLY A 73 12.76 -5.68 -15.42
CA GLY A 73 13.65 -4.52 -15.25
C GLY A 73 13.00 -3.29 -14.61
N ASP A 74 11.68 -3.22 -14.53
CA ASP A 74 10.96 -2.12 -13.87
C ASP A 74 10.86 -2.36 -12.37
N ILE A 75 10.76 -1.27 -11.59
CA ILE A 75 10.44 -1.32 -10.17
C ILE A 75 9.04 -1.90 -9.99
N VAL A 76 8.87 -2.84 -9.07
CA VAL A 76 7.56 -3.40 -8.73
C VAL A 76 6.68 -2.29 -8.18
N HIS A 77 5.57 -2.01 -8.85
CA HIS A 77 4.64 -0.98 -8.45
C HIS A 77 3.97 -1.34 -7.12
N GLY A 78 3.72 -0.36 -6.26
CA GLY A 78 3.05 -0.54 -4.98
C GLY A 78 2.81 0.79 -4.29
N THR A 79 1.81 0.82 -3.41
CA THR A 79 1.59 1.99 -2.54
C THR A 79 2.53 1.90 -1.34
N VAL A 80 3.19 3.00 -1.06
CA VAL A 80 4.13 3.14 0.05
C VAL A 80 3.62 4.22 1.00
N ALA A 81 3.74 3.98 2.28
CA ALA A 81 3.58 5.00 3.32
C ALA A 81 4.94 5.33 3.90
N GLY A 82 5.30 6.61 3.89
CA GLY A 82 6.63 7.07 4.29
C GLY A 82 6.65 8.47 4.84
N GLN A 83 7.86 8.98 5.04
CA GLN A 83 8.07 10.34 5.53
C GLN A 83 8.92 11.13 4.52
N VAL A 84 8.58 12.38 4.32
CA VAL A 84 9.37 13.32 3.51
C VAL A 84 10.66 13.65 4.26
N VAL A 85 11.81 13.31 3.67
CA VAL A 85 13.14 13.52 4.28
C VAL A 85 13.94 14.63 3.60
N ASP A 86 13.51 15.07 2.40
CA ASP A 86 14.01 16.27 1.72
C ASP A 86 12.88 16.84 0.83
N SER A 87 12.84 18.17 0.65
CA SER A 87 11.78 18.83 -0.12
C SER A 87 12.27 20.10 -0.81
N ARG A 88 11.93 20.22 -2.09
CA ARG A 88 12.00 21.44 -2.90
C ARG A 88 10.62 21.86 -3.41
N ASP A 89 9.56 21.39 -2.73
CA ASP A 89 8.16 21.77 -2.97
C ASP A 89 7.71 22.82 -1.95
N GLU A 90 6.83 23.73 -2.37
CA GLU A 90 6.33 24.82 -1.52
C GLU A 90 5.30 24.35 -0.50
N ASN A 91 4.55 23.28 -0.82
CA ASN A 91 3.41 22.81 -0.04
C ASN A 91 3.71 21.58 0.81
N VAL A 92 4.68 20.74 0.39
CA VAL A 92 5.06 19.50 1.06
C VAL A 92 6.38 19.74 1.80
N LYS A 93 6.39 19.49 3.11
CA LYS A 93 7.54 19.81 3.98
C LYS A 93 8.26 18.57 4.46
N VAL A 94 9.54 18.73 4.76
CA VAL A 94 10.32 17.71 5.48
C VAL A 94 9.62 17.40 6.80
N GLY A 95 9.42 16.11 7.08
CA GLY A 95 8.70 15.62 8.25
C GLY A 95 7.23 15.25 7.97
N ASP A 96 6.64 15.68 6.85
CA ASP A 96 5.29 15.26 6.47
C ASP A 96 5.23 13.74 6.24
N PHE A 97 4.18 13.10 6.74
CA PHE A 97 3.88 11.71 6.44
C PHE A 97 2.96 11.63 5.23
N VAL A 98 3.28 10.71 4.31
CA VAL A 98 2.65 10.66 2.99
C VAL A 98 2.40 9.24 2.50
N LEU A 99 1.42 9.09 1.60
CA LEU A 99 1.25 7.94 0.72
C LEU A 99 1.71 8.30 -0.69
N ILE A 100 2.36 7.36 -1.36
CA ILE A 100 2.79 7.48 -2.75
C ILE A 100 2.61 6.16 -3.49
N GLY A 101 2.32 6.22 -4.80
CA GLY A 101 2.10 5.06 -5.67
C GLY A 101 3.31 4.66 -6.54
N ASN A 102 4.51 5.11 -6.22
CA ASN A 102 5.67 5.10 -7.11
C ASN A 102 6.62 3.90 -6.99
N GLY A 103 6.10 2.76 -6.56
CA GLY A 103 6.87 1.52 -6.53
C GLY A 103 7.56 1.22 -5.20
N ILE A 104 7.94 -0.04 -5.05
CA ILE A 104 8.52 -0.59 -3.83
C ILE A 104 10.02 -0.29 -3.81
N GLN A 105 10.42 0.73 -3.07
CA GLN A 105 11.82 1.16 -2.92
C GLN A 105 12.03 1.90 -1.60
N GLN A 106 13.28 1.98 -1.17
CA GLN A 106 13.62 2.62 0.10
C GLN A 106 13.41 4.13 0.06
N TYR A 107 13.81 4.77 -1.03
CA TYR A 107 13.64 6.21 -1.24
C TYR A 107 12.95 6.47 -2.58
N THR A 108 12.01 7.40 -2.59
CA THR A 108 11.31 7.83 -3.81
C THR A 108 11.48 9.32 -4.02
N VAL A 109 12.01 9.71 -5.19
CA VAL A 109 11.96 11.08 -5.69
C VAL A 109 10.72 11.22 -6.56
N CYS A 110 9.82 12.13 -6.20
CA CYS A 110 8.59 12.39 -6.96
C CYS A 110 8.20 13.87 -6.88
N SER A 111 7.20 14.27 -7.67
CA SER A 111 6.59 15.60 -7.54
C SER A 111 5.83 15.70 -6.22
N GLY A 112 5.83 16.87 -5.58
CA GLY A 112 4.99 17.14 -4.42
C GLY A 112 3.49 16.97 -4.71
N SER A 113 3.06 17.06 -5.95
CA SER A 113 1.67 16.80 -6.36
C SER A 113 1.28 15.31 -6.41
N GLU A 114 2.27 14.41 -6.40
CA GLU A 114 2.03 12.96 -6.43
C GLU A 114 1.89 12.34 -5.04
N VAL A 115 2.18 13.11 -3.98
CA VAL A 115 2.06 12.62 -2.61
C VAL A 115 0.72 12.99 -1.99
N GLU A 116 0.13 12.05 -1.27
CA GLU A 116 -1.05 12.28 -0.42
C GLU A 116 -0.58 12.38 1.04
N ARG A 117 -0.75 13.56 1.65
CA ARG A 117 -0.39 13.76 3.07
C ARG A 117 -1.39 13.06 3.98
N VAL A 118 -0.88 12.40 5.02
CA VAL A 118 -1.69 11.72 6.03
C VAL A 118 -1.38 12.25 7.43
N ASP A 119 -2.41 12.27 8.28
CA ASP A 119 -2.28 12.74 9.66
C ASP A 119 -2.05 11.55 10.61
N VAL A 120 -0.82 11.36 11.04
CA VAL A 120 -0.43 10.27 11.96
C VAL A 120 -0.99 10.43 13.37
N ASN A 121 -1.58 11.60 13.72
CA ASN A 121 -2.30 11.79 14.97
C ASN A 121 -3.69 11.15 14.93
N GLN A 122 -4.28 10.98 13.75
CA GLN A 122 -5.58 10.31 13.58
C GLN A 122 -5.44 8.79 13.58
N ALA A 123 -4.36 8.26 12.99
CA ALA A 123 -4.09 6.83 12.94
C ALA A 123 -2.59 6.56 12.71
N PRO A 124 -2.07 5.41 13.18
CA PRO A 124 -0.70 4.99 12.87
C PRO A 124 -0.46 4.93 11.35
N LEU A 125 0.74 5.30 10.90
CA LEU A 125 1.07 5.42 9.47
C LEU A 125 0.71 4.18 8.64
N GLY A 126 0.99 2.96 9.14
CA GLY A 126 0.64 1.72 8.44
C GLY A 126 -0.87 1.49 8.28
N ALA A 127 -1.73 2.09 9.12
CA ALA A 127 -3.18 1.97 8.99
C ALA A 127 -3.73 2.66 7.74
N TRP A 128 -3.01 3.65 7.20
CA TRP A 128 -3.37 4.35 5.98
C TRP A 128 -3.22 3.48 4.72
N LEU A 129 -2.38 2.43 4.77
CA LEU A 129 -2.31 1.42 3.71
C LEU A 129 -3.38 0.32 3.85
N GLY A 130 -3.95 0.14 5.05
CA GLY A 130 -4.92 -0.90 5.38
C GLY A 130 -6.33 -0.38 5.56
N GLY A 131 -6.71 -0.10 6.83
CA GLY A 131 -8.06 0.29 7.23
C GLY A 131 -8.54 1.61 6.63
N PHE A 132 -7.65 2.56 6.39
CA PHE A 132 -7.94 3.85 5.73
C PHE A 132 -7.55 3.84 4.24
N GLY A 133 -6.95 2.76 3.73
CA GLY A 133 -6.59 2.57 2.33
C GLY A 133 -7.68 1.84 1.54
N VAL A 134 -7.26 1.27 0.40
CA VAL A 134 -8.17 0.60 -0.57
C VAL A 134 -8.97 -0.54 0.07
N SER A 135 -8.35 -1.35 0.94
CA SER A 135 -9.05 -2.46 1.61
C SER A 135 -10.14 -1.97 2.57
N GLY A 136 -9.88 -0.90 3.32
CA GLY A 136 -10.86 -0.30 4.22
C GLY A 136 -12.01 0.36 3.47
N LEU A 137 -11.72 1.13 2.43
CA LEU A 137 -12.73 1.72 1.55
C LEU A 137 -13.59 0.65 0.89
N THR A 138 -12.99 -0.42 0.39
CA THR A 138 -13.72 -1.56 -0.20
C THR A 138 -14.68 -2.18 0.81
N ALA A 139 -14.19 -2.46 2.03
CA ALA A 139 -15.03 -3.00 3.11
C ALA A 139 -16.15 -2.03 3.50
N TYR A 140 -15.85 -0.73 3.63
CA TYR A 140 -16.84 0.29 3.98
C TYR A 140 -17.99 0.35 2.96
N PHE A 141 -17.66 0.44 1.67
CA PHE A 141 -18.68 0.50 0.64
C PHE A 141 -19.48 -0.80 0.56
N ALA A 142 -18.81 -1.97 0.62
CA ALA A 142 -19.49 -3.26 0.63
C ALA A 142 -20.50 -3.38 1.78
N ILE A 143 -20.13 -2.95 2.98
CA ILE A 143 -21.00 -3.09 4.17
C ILE A 143 -22.06 -2.01 4.22
N PHE A 144 -21.70 -0.73 4.11
CA PHE A 144 -22.63 0.36 4.38
C PHE A 144 -23.39 0.87 3.14
N LYS A 145 -22.87 0.63 1.94
CA LYS A 145 -23.57 1.03 0.70
C LYS A 145 -24.35 -0.11 0.07
N GLU A 146 -23.82 -1.33 0.11
CA GLU A 146 -24.42 -2.50 -0.54
C GLU A 146 -25.18 -3.38 0.44
N CYS A 147 -24.51 -4.01 1.41
CA CYS A 147 -25.12 -4.96 2.35
C CYS A 147 -26.12 -4.32 3.31
N LYS A 148 -25.80 -3.16 3.89
CA LYS A 148 -26.61 -2.39 4.85
C LYS A 148 -27.16 -3.26 6.01
N PRO A 149 -26.28 -3.99 6.75
CA PRO A 149 -26.75 -4.88 7.79
C PRO A 149 -27.48 -4.11 8.89
N GLN A 150 -28.60 -4.69 9.38
CA GLN A 150 -29.36 -4.12 10.49
C GLN A 150 -28.92 -4.76 11.79
N PRO A 151 -29.05 -4.06 12.95
CA PRO A 151 -28.80 -4.64 14.25
C PRO A 151 -29.56 -5.96 14.48
N GLY A 152 -28.86 -6.96 15.00
CA GLY A 152 -29.42 -8.29 15.24
C GLY A 152 -29.41 -9.25 14.03
N GLN A 153 -29.14 -8.78 12.83
CA GLN A 153 -28.96 -9.67 11.67
C GLN A 153 -27.63 -10.43 11.77
N THR A 154 -27.58 -11.58 11.08
CA THR A 154 -26.36 -12.38 10.96
C THR A 154 -25.74 -12.15 9.59
N VAL A 155 -24.46 -11.78 9.55
CA VAL A 155 -23.66 -11.59 8.34
C VAL A 155 -22.59 -12.66 8.25
N LEU A 156 -22.53 -13.35 7.11
CA LEU A 156 -21.51 -14.33 6.79
C LEU A 156 -20.43 -13.68 5.92
N ILE A 157 -19.17 -13.75 6.33
CA ILE A 157 -18.04 -13.18 5.60
C ILE A 157 -17.10 -14.29 5.17
N ASN A 158 -16.95 -14.49 3.87
CA ASN A 158 -15.94 -15.38 3.31
C ASN A 158 -14.59 -14.66 3.22
N GLY A 159 -13.47 -15.38 3.43
CA GLY A 159 -12.15 -14.77 3.49
C GLY A 159 -11.98 -13.80 4.67
N ALA A 160 -12.62 -14.09 5.80
CA ALA A 160 -12.71 -13.20 6.95
C ALA A 160 -11.37 -12.83 7.59
N ALA A 161 -10.31 -13.63 7.38
CA ALA A 161 -8.95 -13.31 7.84
C ALA A 161 -8.14 -12.48 6.81
N GLY A 162 -8.69 -12.19 5.64
CA GLY A 162 -8.06 -11.34 4.61
C GLY A 162 -8.23 -9.84 4.94
N ALA A 163 -7.52 -8.98 4.19
CA ALA A 163 -7.50 -7.54 4.42
C ALA A 163 -8.91 -6.91 4.40
N VAL A 164 -9.69 -7.17 3.37
CA VAL A 164 -11.07 -6.65 3.25
C VAL A 164 -12.01 -7.35 4.24
N GLY A 165 -11.94 -8.70 4.34
CA GLY A 165 -12.85 -9.49 5.16
C GLY A 165 -12.74 -9.19 6.65
N SER A 166 -11.53 -8.99 7.17
CA SER A 166 -11.30 -8.65 8.59
C SER A 166 -11.86 -7.27 8.95
N ILE A 167 -11.74 -6.30 8.07
CA ILE A 167 -12.29 -4.96 8.26
C ILE A 167 -13.82 -5.01 8.14
N ALA A 168 -14.34 -5.70 7.11
CA ALA A 168 -15.78 -5.88 6.92
C ALA A 168 -16.45 -6.51 8.15
N GLY A 169 -15.82 -7.52 8.77
CA GLY A 169 -16.32 -8.14 9.99
C GLY A 169 -16.44 -7.15 11.15
N GLN A 170 -15.41 -6.32 11.34
CA GLN A 170 -15.44 -5.28 12.37
C GLN A 170 -16.53 -4.23 12.09
N LEU A 171 -16.68 -3.78 10.86
CA LEU A 171 -17.72 -2.83 10.46
C LEU A 171 -19.13 -3.40 10.68
N CYS A 172 -19.35 -4.69 10.36
CA CYS A 172 -20.62 -5.37 10.66
C CYS A 172 -20.92 -5.43 12.15
N LYS A 173 -19.91 -5.70 12.99
CA LYS A 173 -20.08 -5.69 14.45
C LYS A 173 -20.42 -4.30 14.96
N LEU A 174 -19.78 -3.25 14.44
CA LEU A 174 -20.10 -1.85 14.78
C LEU A 174 -21.53 -1.49 14.36
N ALA A 175 -22.04 -2.07 13.26
CA ALA A 175 -23.43 -1.92 12.83
C ALA A 175 -24.44 -2.74 13.68
N GLY A 176 -23.97 -3.46 14.71
CA GLY A 176 -24.82 -4.27 15.60
C GLY A 176 -25.21 -5.65 15.04
N ALA A 177 -24.55 -6.11 13.99
CA ALA A 177 -24.79 -7.42 13.40
C ALA A 177 -23.99 -8.52 14.13
N ARG A 178 -24.51 -9.74 14.09
CA ARG A 178 -23.75 -10.95 14.43
C ARG A 178 -22.89 -11.35 13.24
N VAL A 179 -21.58 -11.52 13.43
CA VAL A 179 -20.65 -11.87 12.37
C VAL A 179 -20.22 -13.34 12.47
N ILE A 180 -20.27 -14.04 11.33
CA ILE A 180 -19.70 -15.37 11.15
C ILE A 180 -18.62 -15.28 10.08
N GLY A 181 -17.36 -15.52 10.44
CA GLY A 181 -16.24 -15.50 9.52
C GLY A 181 -15.90 -16.90 9.02
N LEU A 182 -15.68 -17.05 7.70
CA LEU A 182 -15.14 -18.25 7.06
C LEU A 182 -13.69 -17.97 6.63
N THR A 183 -12.81 -18.89 6.97
CA THR A 183 -11.39 -18.82 6.60
C THR A 183 -10.83 -20.24 6.40
N SER A 184 -9.61 -20.35 5.85
CA SER A 184 -8.91 -21.63 5.82
C SER A 184 -8.44 -22.04 7.22
N SER A 185 -8.29 -23.34 7.47
CA SER A 185 -7.91 -23.90 8.76
C SER A 185 -6.59 -23.37 9.35
N ASN A 186 -5.72 -22.82 8.52
CA ASN A 186 -4.39 -22.34 8.91
C ASN A 186 -4.35 -20.84 9.27
N LEU A 187 -5.48 -20.12 9.17
CA LEU A 187 -5.55 -18.69 9.48
C LEU A 187 -6.28 -18.46 10.81
N SER A 188 -5.78 -17.52 11.59
CA SER A 188 -6.36 -17.12 12.86
C SER A 188 -7.37 -15.99 12.69
N LEU A 189 -8.52 -16.07 13.38
CA LEU A 189 -9.55 -15.03 13.44
C LEU A 189 -9.56 -14.28 14.78
N ILE A 190 -8.43 -14.21 15.47
CA ILE A 190 -8.36 -13.61 16.82
C ILE A 190 -8.63 -12.11 16.88
N HIS A 191 -8.65 -11.44 15.74
CA HIS A 191 -8.89 -9.98 15.63
C HIS A 191 -10.26 -9.61 15.07
N ILE A 192 -11.19 -10.56 14.96
CA ILE A 192 -12.58 -10.30 14.53
C ILE A 192 -13.54 -10.50 15.70
#